data_e572896378f2aaf42e7a8f379e14711c
#
_entry.id   e572896378f2aaf42e7a8f379e14711c
#
_cell.length_a   1.000
_cell.length_b   1.000
_cell.length_c   1.000
_cell.angle_alpha   90.00
_cell.angle_beta   90.00
_cell.angle_gamma   90.00
#
_symmetry.space_group_name_H-M   'P 1'
#
loop_
_entity.id
_entity.type
_entity.pdbx_description
1 polymer ?
#
loop_
_entity_poly.entity_id
_entity_poly.type
_entity_poly.pdbx_seq_one_letter_code
_entity_poly.pdbx_strand_id
1 'polypeptide(L)'
;MPVYRIAELNIKIEPAYDETIKRLEPYLTDSEQIDFAVECDKEGFAEFEAASNFPDRPDLNEGPYLYTLICRKILGEYDGFFFHSSALAMDGEGYLFTALSGTGKSTHTRNWRRLFGDRVTMINDDKPIIRKIDGKFYVCGTPWMGKSDIGCNMTAPIKAVYVLQRGEENRAERISPGAVLKQLLEATLLPKTRENMSKLLGLFNDLFTQTPLFLLSCTKDVEAAQVAFDAVLEARC
;
A
#
# COMPACT_ATOMS: atom_id res chain seq x y z
N MET A 1 -9.09 -5.60 24.81
CA MET A 1 -8.87 -5.15 23.42
C MET A 1 -7.61 -5.82 22.90
N PRO A 2 -7.70 -6.59 21.82
CA PRO A 2 -6.54 -7.24 21.19
C PRO A 2 -5.57 -6.21 20.59
N VAL A 3 -4.32 -6.63 20.40
CA VAL A 3 -3.26 -5.82 19.81
C VAL A 3 -2.84 -6.46 18.49
N TYR A 4 -2.68 -5.64 17.47
CA TYR A 4 -2.32 -6.08 16.12
C TYR A 4 -1.06 -5.35 15.66
N ARG A 5 -0.10 -6.10 15.09
CA ARG A 5 1.10 -5.51 14.49
C ARG A 5 0.85 -5.22 13.02
N ILE A 6 0.61 -3.96 12.70
CA ILE A 6 0.33 -3.48 11.33
C ILE A 6 1.33 -2.38 10.98
N ALA A 7 2.00 -2.49 9.85
CA ALA A 7 2.99 -1.51 9.39
C ALA A 7 4.07 -1.19 10.45
N GLU A 8 4.59 -2.21 11.11
CA GLU A 8 5.60 -2.15 12.18
C GLU A 8 5.14 -1.38 13.44
N LEU A 9 3.82 -1.24 13.65
CA LEU A 9 3.22 -0.60 14.82
C LEU A 9 2.27 -1.56 15.55
N ASN A 10 2.29 -1.53 16.87
CA ASN A 10 1.41 -2.31 17.72
C ASN A 10 0.16 -1.48 18.01
N ILE A 11 -0.92 -1.80 17.33
CA ILE A 11 -2.17 -1.03 17.35
C ILE A 11 -3.22 -1.79 18.14
N LYS A 12 -3.79 -1.12 19.12
CA LYS A 12 -4.90 -1.66 19.91
C LYS A 12 -6.21 -1.37 19.18
N ILE A 13 -6.95 -2.41 18.81
CA ILE A 13 -8.21 -2.31 18.06
C ILE A 13 -9.23 -3.25 18.67
N GLU A 14 -10.49 -2.82 18.77
CA GLU A 14 -11.61 -3.67 19.17
C GLU A 14 -12.65 -3.76 18.02
N PRO A 15 -12.45 -4.68 17.08
CA PRO A 15 -13.39 -4.87 15.98
C PRO A 15 -14.68 -5.52 16.50
N ALA A 16 -15.82 -5.10 15.98
CA ALA A 16 -17.14 -5.60 16.37
C ALA A 16 -17.68 -6.69 15.42
N TYR A 17 -17.20 -6.73 14.18
CA TYR A 17 -17.73 -7.63 13.15
C TYR A 17 -16.75 -8.74 12.79
N ASP A 18 -17.29 -9.97 12.61
CA ASP A 18 -16.51 -11.17 12.30
C ASP A 18 -15.64 -11.04 11.05
N GLU A 19 -16.09 -10.31 10.04
CA GLU A 19 -15.31 -10.08 8.81
C GLU A 19 -14.03 -9.29 9.10
N THR A 20 -14.12 -8.26 9.94
CA THR A 20 -12.96 -7.47 10.37
C THR A 20 -12.04 -8.29 11.28
N ILE A 21 -12.62 -9.05 12.22
CA ILE A 21 -11.86 -9.93 13.14
C ILE A 21 -11.01 -10.93 12.35
N LYS A 22 -11.60 -11.64 11.39
CA LYS A 22 -10.89 -12.61 10.54
C LYS A 22 -9.76 -11.99 9.74
N ARG A 23 -9.97 -10.78 9.20
CA ARG A 23 -8.91 -10.07 8.45
C ARG A 23 -7.74 -9.64 9.33
N LEU A 24 -8.01 -9.29 10.56
CA LEU A 24 -7.01 -8.85 11.54
C LEU A 24 -6.27 -10.03 12.19
N GLU A 25 -6.84 -11.24 12.23
CA GLU A 25 -6.27 -12.40 12.91
C GLU A 25 -4.79 -12.67 12.56
N PRO A 26 -4.34 -12.64 11.28
CA PRO A 26 -2.93 -12.85 10.92
C PRO A 26 -1.97 -11.77 11.44
N TYR A 27 -2.49 -10.69 12.00
CA TYR A 27 -1.74 -9.54 12.52
C TYR A 27 -1.74 -9.47 14.05
N LEU A 28 -2.39 -10.42 14.75
CA LEU A 28 -2.38 -10.49 16.20
C LEU A 28 -0.96 -10.57 16.77
N THR A 29 -0.73 -9.90 17.89
CA THR A 29 0.53 -9.93 18.62
C THR A 29 0.29 -9.90 20.12
N ASP A 30 1.18 -10.55 20.87
CA ASP A 30 1.18 -10.55 22.34
C ASP A 30 2.00 -9.39 22.93
N SER A 31 2.33 -8.38 22.11
CA SER A 31 3.11 -7.21 22.55
C SER A 31 2.37 -6.43 23.65
N GLU A 32 3.05 -6.19 24.76
CA GLU A 32 2.57 -5.30 25.82
C GLU A 32 2.79 -3.82 25.48
N GLN A 33 3.73 -3.53 24.57
CA GLN A 33 3.98 -2.18 24.10
C GLN A 33 2.93 -1.80 23.05
N ILE A 34 2.23 -0.69 23.28
CA ILE A 34 1.17 -0.16 22.41
C ILE A 34 1.64 1.18 21.84
N ASP A 35 1.68 1.31 20.54
CA ASP A 35 2.02 2.57 19.88
C ASP A 35 0.79 3.51 19.90
N PHE A 36 -0.39 2.99 19.56
CA PHE A 36 -1.64 3.74 19.69
C PHE A 36 -2.86 2.82 19.68
N ALA A 37 -4.02 3.38 20.03
CA ALA A 37 -5.31 2.71 19.91
C ALA A 37 -6.17 3.36 18.82
N VAL A 38 -7.02 2.54 18.19
CA VAL A 38 -8.05 2.99 17.26
C VAL A 38 -9.40 2.49 17.76
N GLU A 39 -10.32 3.42 17.92
CA GLU A 39 -11.69 3.16 18.33
C GLU A 39 -12.64 3.57 17.19
N CYS A 40 -13.64 2.73 16.93
CA CYS A 40 -14.69 3.03 15.98
C CYS A 40 -15.71 3.98 16.63
N ASP A 41 -15.51 5.29 16.51
CA ASP A 41 -16.47 6.25 17.00
C ASP A 41 -17.78 6.22 16.22
N LYS A 42 -18.91 6.32 16.92
CA LYS A 42 -20.24 6.12 16.33
C LYS A 42 -20.62 7.17 15.29
N GLU A 43 -20.24 8.43 15.51
CA GLU A 43 -20.62 9.55 14.63
C GLU A 43 -19.83 9.47 13.30
N GLY A 44 -18.50 9.37 13.40
CA GLY A 44 -17.64 9.25 12.21
C GLY A 44 -17.89 7.97 11.44
N PHE A 45 -18.23 6.86 12.12
CA PHE A 45 -18.60 5.62 11.45
C PHE A 45 -19.92 5.76 10.68
N ALA A 46 -20.94 6.38 11.26
CA ALA A 46 -22.22 6.59 10.59
C ALA A 46 -22.07 7.49 9.34
N GLU A 47 -21.25 8.56 9.42
CA GLU A 47 -20.93 9.39 8.27
C GLU A 47 -20.20 8.60 7.16
N PHE A 48 -19.23 7.78 7.56
CA PHE A 48 -18.47 6.94 6.62
C PHE A 48 -19.38 5.92 5.93
N GLU A 49 -20.23 5.25 6.69
CA GLU A 49 -21.18 4.25 6.18
C GLU A 49 -22.17 4.87 5.20
N ALA A 50 -22.76 6.03 5.53
CA ALA A 50 -23.68 6.75 4.65
C ALA A 50 -23.06 7.17 3.31
N ALA A 51 -21.73 7.42 3.29
CA ALA A 51 -20.97 7.78 2.08
C ALA A 51 -20.38 6.56 1.33
N SER A 52 -20.55 5.36 1.87
CA SER A 52 -19.99 4.13 1.30
C SER A 52 -20.81 3.61 0.11
N ASN A 53 -20.23 2.66 -0.63
CA ASN A 53 -20.96 1.90 -1.67
C ASN A 53 -21.93 0.84 -1.09
N PHE A 54 -21.91 0.65 0.23
CA PHE A 54 -22.69 -0.36 0.95
C PHE A 54 -23.34 0.26 2.19
N PRO A 55 -24.24 1.27 2.03
CA PRO A 55 -24.96 1.83 3.17
C PRO A 55 -25.76 0.70 3.85
N ASP A 56 -25.98 0.79 5.14
CA ASP A 56 -26.67 -0.21 5.96
C ASP A 56 -25.95 -1.60 6.05
N ARG A 57 -24.64 -1.64 5.74
CA ARG A 57 -23.82 -2.84 5.89
C ARG A 57 -22.60 -2.55 6.76
N PRO A 58 -22.81 -2.38 8.08
CA PRO A 58 -21.74 -2.05 9.01
C PRO A 58 -20.63 -3.11 9.06
N ASP A 59 -20.98 -4.37 8.82
CA ASP A 59 -20.06 -5.50 8.69
C ASP A 59 -19.02 -5.32 7.55
N LEU A 60 -19.41 -4.68 6.45
CA LEU A 60 -18.53 -4.39 5.32
C LEU A 60 -17.79 -3.05 5.47
N ASN A 61 -18.32 -2.14 6.26
CA ASN A 61 -17.81 -0.78 6.39
C ASN A 61 -16.81 -0.61 7.54
N GLU A 62 -16.89 -1.42 8.60
CA GLU A 62 -16.01 -1.31 9.78
C GLU A 62 -14.53 -1.40 9.41
N GLY A 63 -14.14 -2.45 8.69
CA GLY A 63 -12.75 -2.65 8.29
C GLY A 63 -12.17 -1.47 7.49
N PRO A 64 -12.80 -0.99 6.40
CA PRO A 64 -12.40 0.21 5.68
C PRO A 64 -12.37 1.48 6.54
N TYR A 65 -13.28 1.64 7.48
CA TYR A 65 -13.28 2.79 8.40
C TYR A 65 -12.09 2.75 9.34
N LEU A 66 -11.87 1.64 10.05
CA LEU A 66 -10.71 1.44 10.92
C LEU A 66 -9.40 1.65 10.16
N TYR A 67 -9.31 1.14 8.94
CA TYR A 67 -8.14 1.37 8.08
C TYR A 67 -7.91 2.85 7.79
N THR A 68 -8.98 3.61 7.53
CA THR A 68 -8.90 5.06 7.31
C THR A 68 -8.36 5.78 8.54
N LEU A 69 -8.82 5.40 9.74
CA LEU A 69 -8.35 5.96 11.01
C LEU A 69 -6.87 5.63 11.26
N ILE A 70 -6.47 4.38 11.03
CA ILE A 70 -5.08 3.93 11.13
C ILE A 70 -4.18 4.74 10.17
N CYS A 71 -4.57 4.89 8.90
CA CYS A 71 -3.78 5.62 7.92
C CYS A 71 -3.62 7.10 8.29
N ARG A 72 -4.67 7.74 8.81
CA ARG A 72 -4.61 9.13 9.28
C ARG A 72 -3.65 9.29 10.46
N LYS A 73 -3.70 8.36 11.42
CA LYS A 73 -2.80 8.34 12.58
C LYS A 73 -1.35 8.13 12.16
N ILE A 74 -1.10 7.18 11.27
CA ILE A 74 0.23 6.89 10.74
C ILE A 74 0.80 8.10 10.00
N LEU A 75 0.01 8.78 9.17
CA LEU A 75 0.48 10.00 8.49
C LEU A 75 0.79 11.11 9.50
N GLY A 76 -0.06 11.32 10.48
CA GLY A 76 0.11 12.38 11.48
C GLY A 76 1.34 12.19 12.37
N GLU A 77 1.61 10.97 12.83
CA GLU A 77 2.51 10.73 13.95
C GLU A 77 3.67 9.75 13.66
N TYR A 78 3.57 8.92 12.60
CA TYR A 78 4.50 7.80 12.39
C TYR A 78 5.16 7.77 11.02
N ASP A 79 5.21 8.88 10.31
CA ASP A 79 5.91 9.04 9.02
C ASP A 79 5.57 7.93 7.99
N GLY A 80 4.28 7.78 7.73
CA GLY A 80 3.81 6.82 6.74
C GLY A 80 2.51 7.28 6.07
N PHE A 81 2.14 6.59 5.02
CA PHE A 81 0.93 6.89 4.27
C PHE A 81 0.40 5.66 3.53
N PHE A 82 -0.90 5.65 3.30
CA PHE A 82 -1.55 4.71 2.40
C PHE A 82 -1.13 4.94 0.96
N PHE A 83 -0.88 3.86 0.22
CA PHE A 83 -0.57 3.94 -1.21
C PHE A 83 -1.27 2.83 -1.99
N HIS A 84 -2.34 3.18 -2.72
CA HIS A 84 -3.09 2.24 -3.54
C HIS A 84 -2.22 1.63 -4.64
N SER A 85 -1.69 0.47 -4.36
CA SER A 85 -0.76 -0.25 -5.23
C SER A 85 -0.84 -1.75 -4.98
N SER A 86 -0.43 -2.54 -5.97
CA SER A 86 -0.03 -3.92 -5.73
C SER A 86 1.44 -3.93 -5.35
N ALA A 87 1.78 -4.54 -4.22
CA ALA A 87 3.13 -4.61 -3.70
C ALA A 87 3.59 -6.06 -3.54
N LEU A 88 4.80 -6.32 -3.98
CA LEU A 88 5.48 -7.61 -3.80
C LEU A 88 6.90 -7.40 -3.29
N ALA A 89 7.46 -8.43 -2.66
CA ALA A 89 8.88 -8.54 -2.39
C ALA A 89 9.51 -9.53 -3.35
N MET A 90 10.70 -9.23 -3.84
CA MET A 90 11.57 -10.16 -4.55
C MET A 90 12.96 -10.07 -3.95
N ASP A 91 13.47 -11.22 -3.52
CA ASP A 91 14.76 -11.32 -2.81
C ASP A 91 14.87 -10.36 -1.60
N GLY A 92 13.73 -10.12 -0.91
CA GLY A 92 13.65 -9.25 0.27
C GLY A 92 13.51 -7.75 -0.03
N GLU A 93 13.52 -7.32 -1.29
CA GLU A 93 13.32 -5.93 -1.71
C GLU A 93 11.90 -5.71 -2.26
N GLY A 94 11.25 -4.61 -1.89
CA GLY A 94 9.85 -4.27 -2.21
C GLY A 94 9.70 -3.56 -3.55
N TYR A 95 8.75 -4.00 -4.35
CA TYR A 95 8.38 -3.41 -5.65
C TYR A 95 6.90 -3.03 -5.62
N LEU A 96 6.59 -1.77 -5.91
CA LEU A 96 5.23 -1.24 -5.88
C LEU A 96 4.76 -0.88 -7.29
N PHE A 97 3.54 -1.29 -7.60
CA PHE A 97 2.89 -1.03 -8.88
C PHE A 97 1.59 -0.27 -8.64
N THR A 98 1.57 1.03 -9.01
CA THR A 98 0.36 1.85 -8.96
C THR A 98 -0.17 2.14 -10.34
N ALA A 99 -1.47 2.35 -10.47
CA ALA A 99 -2.14 2.68 -11.71
C ALA A 99 -3.58 3.10 -11.45
N LEU A 100 -4.22 3.71 -12.43
CA LEU A 100 -5.66 3.90 -12.44
C LEU A 100 -6.37 2.54 -12.30
N SER A 101 -7.56 2.53 -11.71
CA SER A 101 -8.34 1.30 -11.53
C SER A 101 -8.53 0.57 -12.87
N GLY A 102 -8.38 -0.75 -12.86
CA GLY A 102 -8.56 -1.58 -14.06
C GLY A 102 -7.40 -1.55 -15.07
N THR A 103 -6.29 -0.86 -14.81
CA THR A 103 -5.13 -0.83 -15.72
C THR A 103 -4.39 -2.17 -15.80
N GLY A 104 -4.38 -2.96 -14.70
CA GLY A 104 -3.77 -4.30 -14.71
C GLY A 104 -2.72 -4.55 -13.63
N LYS A 105 -2.73 -3.82 -12.50
CA LYS A 105 -1.79 -4.03 -11.37
C LYS A 105 -1.67 -5.51 -10.98
N SER A 106 -2.79 -6.15 -10.62
CA SER A 106 -2.81 -7.56 -10.18
C SER A 106 -2.43 -8.55 -11.30
N THR A 107 -2.63 -8.17 -12.58
CA THR A 107 -2.14 -8.96 -13.72
C THR A 107 -0.62 -8.90 -13.78
N HIS A 108 -0.05 -7.71 -13.61
CA HIS A 108 1.39 -7.51 -13.64
C HIS A 108 2.10 -8.25 -12.49
N THR A 109 1.61 -8.12 -11.24
CA THR A 109 2.19 -8.86 -10.11
C THR A 109 2.00 -10.37 -10.21
N ARG A 110 0.92 -10.86 -10.87
CA ARG A 110 0.77 -12.27 -11.22
C ARG A 110 1.84 -12.72 -12.22
N ASN A 111 2.21 -11.89 -13.18
CA ASN A 111 3.29 -12.17 -14.12
C ASN A 111 4.66 -12.26 -13.42
N TRP A 112 4.92 -11.40 -12.44
CA TRP A 112 6.12 -11.52 -11.60
C TRP A 112 6.18 -12.87 -10.89
N ARG A 113 5.09 -13.31 -10.26
CA ARG A 113 5.03 -14.64 -9.59
C ARG A 113 5.21 -15.80 -10.57
N ARG A 114 4.68 -15.66 -11.79
CA ARG A 114 4.85 -16.70 -12.83
C ARG A 114 6.29 -16.79 -13.35
N LEU A 115 6.93 -15.63 -13.51
CA LEU A 115 8.29 -15.57 -14.10
C LEU A 115 9.37 -15.93 -13.08
N PHE A 116 9.26 -15.38 -11.88
CA PHE A 116 10.31 -15.47 -10.87
C PHE A 116 10.04 -16.50 -9.75
N GLY A 117 8.86 -17.12 -9.76
CA GLY A 117 8.50 -18.22 -8.85
C GLY A 117 8.65 -17.86 -7.37
N ASP A 118 9.30 -18.74 -6.63
CA ASP A 118 9.45 -18.64 -5.17
C ASP A 118 10.30 -17.47 -4.68
N ARG A 119 10.97 -16.74 -5.58
CA ARG A 119 11.66 -15.50 -5.25
C ARG A 119 10.71 -14.34 -4.95
N VAL A 120 9.43 -14.49 -5.34
CA VAL A 120 8.42 -13.42 -5.23
C VAL A 120 7.39 -13.76 -4.16
N THR A 121 7.25 -12.87 -3.18
CA THR A 121 6.19 -12.91 -2.17
C THR A 121 5.28 -11.70 -2.32
N MET A 122 3.96 -11.91 -2.37
CA MET A 122 3.01 -10.80 -2.36
C MET A 122 2.92 -10.19 -0.96
N ILE A 123 3.17 -8.89 -0.87
CA ILE A 123 3.01 -8.11 0.37
C ILE A 123 1.56 -7.69 0.52
N ASN A 124 0.99 -7.06 -0.53
CA ASN A 124 -0.41 -6.62 -0.52
C ASN A 124 -0.85 -6.26 -1.95
N ASP A 125 -2.03 -6.70 -2.38
CA ASP A 125 -2.52 -6.46 -3.76
C ASP A 125 -3.37 -5.18 -3.93
N ASP A 126 -3.61 -4.40 -2.86
CA ASP A 126 -4.49 -3.22 -2.97
C ASP A 126 -4.12 -2.05 -2.05
N LYS A 127 -3.88 -2.32 -0.77
CA LYS A 127 -3.81 -1.29 0.27
C LYS A 127 -2.58 -1.42 1.19
N PRO A 128 -1.36 -1.50 0.67
CA PRO A 128 -0.17 -1.43 1.50
C PRO A 128 -0.03 -0.04 2.14
N ILE A 129 0.74 0.00 3.23
CA ILE A 129 1.20 1.25 3.85
C ILE A 129 2.69 1.41 3.57
N ILE A 130 3.08 2.61 3.15
CA ILE A 130 4.49 3.01 3.07
C ILE A 130 4.87 3.68 4.39
N ARG A 131 5.98 3.27 4.98
CA ARG A 131 6.55 3.84 6.19
C ARG A 131 7.98 4.31 5.97
N LYS A 132 8.34 5.46 6.58
CA LYS A 132 9.72 5.91 6.74
C LYS A 132 10.19 5.53 8.14
N ILE A 133 11.10 4.57 8.24
CA ILE A 133 11.64 4.05 9.49
C ILE A 133 13.16 4.23 9.44
N ASP A 134 13.74 4.89 10.43
CA ASP A 134 15.19 5.20 10.50
C ASP A 134 15.75 5.80 9.19
N GLY A 135 14.97 6.71 8.59
CA GLY A 135 15.32 7.41 7.36
C GLY A 135 15.15 6.62 6.06
N LYS A 136 14.77 5.34 6.10
CA LYS A 136 14.55 4.47 4.94
C LYS A 136 13.06 4.20 4.72
N PHE A 137 12.68 3.97 3.48
CA PHE A 137 11.30 3.66 3.14
C PHE A 137 11.05 2.16 3.00
N TYR A 138 9.95 1.73 3.61
CA TYR A 138 9.48 0.35 3.60
C TYR A 138 8.04 0.28 3.11
N VAL A 139 7.71 -0.78 2.41
CA VAL A 139 6.33 -1.16 2.12
C VAL A 139 5.89 -2.24 3.10
N CYS A 140 4.73 -2.03 3.70
CA CYS A 140 4.19 -2.90 4.74
C CYS A 140 2.87 -3.50 4.30
N GLY A 141 2.71 -4.80 4.48
CA GLY A 141 1.45 -5.50 4.31
C GLY A 141 0.41 -5.05 5.34
N THR A 142 -0.84 -5.10 4.94
CA THR A 142 -1.99 -4.73 5.77
C THR A 142 -3.11 -5.76 5.65
N PRO A 143 -4.04 -5.85 6.60
CA PRO A 143 -5.20 -6.74 6.51
C PRO A 143 -6.12 -6.48 5.32
N TRP A 144 -5.99 -5.35 4.64
CA TRP A 144 -6.87 -4.91 3.54
C TRP A 144 -6.22 -5.14 2.18
N MET A 145 -6.48 -6.29 1.57
CA MET A 145 -5.82 -6.80 0.36
C MET A 145 -6.68 -6.70 -0.91
N GLY A 146 -7.80 -5.97 -0.84
CA GLY A 146 -8.73 -5.85 -1.97
C GLY A 146 -9.48 -7.13 -2.30
N LYS A 147 -9.94 -7.24 -3.55
CA LYS A 147 -10.79 -8.37 -4.00
C LYS A 147 -10.02 -9.68 -4.19
N SER A 148 -8.73 -9.61 -4.41
CA SER A 148 -7.88 -10.80 -4.61
C SER A 148 -7.55 -11.50 -3.30
N ASP A 149 -7.62 -10.78 -2.19
CA ASP A 149 -7.26 -11.22 -0.84
C ASP A 149 -5.86 -11.88 -0.79
N ILE A 150 -4.92 -11.31 -1.55
CA ILE A 150 -3.55 -11.82 -1.68
C ILE A 150 -2.57 -10.86 -1.03
N GLY A 151 -1.88 -11.34 -0.01
CA GLY A 151 -0.84 -10.61 0.72
C GLY A 151 -0.46 -11.31 2.01
N CYS A 152 0.43 -10.69 2.78
CA CYS A 152 0.87 -11.19 4.07
C CYS A 152 1.34 -10.05 4.98
N ASN A 153 1.49 -10.33 6.27
CA ASN A 153 2.07 -9.40 7.23
C ASN A 153 3.60 -9.38 7.08
N MET A 154 4.07 -8.67 6.06
CA MET A 154 5.49 -8.55 5.71
C MET A 154 5.84 -7.09 5.50
N THR A 155 7.07 -6.73 5.87
CA THR A 155 7.67 -5.42 5.62
C THR A 155 8.95 -5.60 4.81
N ALA A 156 9.12 -4.83 3.73
CA ALA A 156 10.31 -4.88 2.88
C ALA A 156 10.80 -3.45 2.52
N PRO A 157 12.13 -3.21 2.46
CA PRO A 157 12.66 -1.94 1.96
C PRO A 157 12.25 -1.72 0.51
N ILE A 158 11.81 -0.50 0.17
CA ILE A 158 11.31 -0.20 -1.18
C ILE A 158 12.48 -0.08 -2.14
N LYS A 159 12.44 -0.89 -3.20
CA LYS A 159 13.43 -0.91 -4.28
C LYS A 159 13.06 0.00 -5.44
N ALA A 160 11.80 -0.04 -5.86
CA ALA A 160 11.29 0.73 -6.98
C ALA A 160 9.77 0.93 -6.89
N VAL A 161 9.31 2.02 -7.48
CA VAL A 161 7.89 2.31 -7.69
C VAL A 161 7.61 2.43 -9.19
N TYR A 162 6.53 1.80 -9.65
CA TYR A 162 6.10 1.84 -11.05
C TYR A 162 4.70 2.43 -11.17
N VAL A 163 4.55 3.36 -12.08
CA VAL A 163 3.24 3.80 -12.57
C VAL A 163 2.96 3.03 -13.85
N LEU A 164 1.95 2.17 -13.83
CA LEU A 164 1.59 1.36 -14.98
C LEU A 164 0.65 2.11 -15.91
N GLN A 165 0.88 1.93 -17.20
CA GLN A 165 -0.05 2.26 -18.27
C GLN A 165 -0.13 1.10 -19.28
N ARG A 166 -1.25 1.01 -19.99
CA ARG A 166 -1.38 0.04 -21.08
C ARG A 166 -0.55 0.51 -22.27
N GLY A 167 0.20 -0.40 -22.87
CA GLY A 167 1.00 -0.18 -24.06
C GLY A 167 0.91 -1.36 -25.03
N GLU A 168 1.33 -1.12 -26.25
CA GLU A 168 1.48 -2.17 -27.28
C GLU A 168 2.81 -2.90 -27.12
N GLU A 169 3.78 -2.25 -26.46
CA GLU A 169 5.11 -2.77 -26.16
C GLU A 169 5.43 -2.62 -24.67
N ASN A 170 6.30 -3.51 -24.18
CA ASN A 170 6.80 -3.46 -22.81
C ASN A 170 8.02 -2.53 -22.74
N ARG A 171 7.87 -1.42 -22.01
CA ARG A 171 8.93 -0.43 -21.81
C ARG A 171 8.84 0.22 -20.45
N ALA A 172 9.97 0.27 -19.74
CA ALA A 172 10.09 0.99 -18.48
C ALA A 172 11.01 2.21 -18.66
N GLU A 173 10.54 3.38 -18.28
CA GLU A 173 11.29 4.63 -18.35
C GLU A 173 11.36 5.27 -16.97
N ARG A 174 12.55 5.68 -16.55
CA ARG A 174 12.69 6.46 -15.32
C ARG A 174 12.09 7.85 -15.51
N ILE A 175 11.22 8.25 -14.60
CA ILE A 175 10.51 9.52 -14.67
C ILE A 175 10.68 10.32 -13.37
N SER A 176 10.44 11.63 -13.45
CA SER A 176 10.34 12.48 -12.27
C SER A 176 8.94 12.36 -11.64
N PRO A 177 8.82 12.50 -10.30
CA PRO A 177 7.52 12.48 -9.62
C PRO A 177 6.55 13.55 -10.14
N GLY A 178 7.08 14.70 -10.56
CA GLY A 178 6.27 15.80 -11.12
C GLY A 178 5.48 15.42 -12.37
N ALA A 179 6.02 14.50 -13.18
CA ALA A 179 5.35 14.05 -14.42
C ALA A 179 4.05 13.28 -14.15
N VAL A 180 3.92 12.66 -12.97
CA VAL A 180 2.78 11.79 -12.59
C VAL A 180 2.20 12.15 -11.21
N LEU A 181 2.47 13.37 -10.72
CA LEU A 181 2.09 13.81 -9.36
C LEU A 181 0.59 13.62 -9.08
N LYS A 182 -0.27 13.94 -10.05
CA LYS A 182 -1.71 13.74 -9.92
C LYS A 182 -2.04 12.28 -9.66
N GLN A 183 -1.47 11.34 -10.42
CA GLN A 183 -1.70 9.90 -10.26
C GLN A 183 -1.18 9.39 -8.91
N LEU A 184 -0.02 9.89 -8.45
CA LEU A 184 0.53 9.55 -7.14
C LEU A 184 -0.38 10.03 -6.00
N LEU A 185 -0.92 11.24 -6.10
CA LEU A 185 -1.86 11.78 -5.11
C LEU A 185 -3.20 11.03 -5.12
N GLU A 186 -3.73 10.68 -6.29
CA GLU A 186 -4.95 9.88 -6.43
C GLU A 186 -4.78 8.45 -5.87
N ALA A 187 -3.55 7.96 -5.78
CA ALA A 187 -3.24 6.68 -5.16
C ALA A 187 -3.13 6.75 -3.63
N THR A 188 -3.37 7.90 -3.00
CA THR A 188 -3.27 8.06 -1.54
C THR A 188 -4.59 8.47 -0.92
N LEU A 189 -4.68 8.32 0.41
CA LEU A 189 -5.72 8.93 1.20
C LEU A 189 -5.34 10.39 1.47
N LEU A 190 -5.93 11.32 0.74
CA LEU A 190 -5.62 12.73 0.90
C LEU A 190 -6.04 13.25 2.28
N PRO A 191 -5.15 13.90 3.01
CA PRO A 191 -5.45 14.44 4.33
C PRO A 191 -6.33 15.67 4.24
N LYS A 192 -7.13 15.90 5.30
CA LYS A 192 -8.06 17.04 5.38
C LYS A 192 -7.38 18.33 5.85
N THR A 193 -6.21 18.26 6.50
CA THR A 193 -5.51 19.43 7.05
C THR A 193 -4.31 19.83 6.19
N ARG A 194 -3.99 21.12 6.19
CA ARG A 194 -2.84 21.67 5.46
C ARG A 194 -1.52 21.10 6.00
N GLU A 195 -1.42 20.90 7.30
CA GLU A 195 -0.24 20.35 7.96
C GLU A 195 0.05 18.93 7.46
N ASN A 196 -0.93 18.03 7.53
CA ASN A 196 -0.77 16.66 7.07
C ASN A 196 -0.58 16.57 5.54
N MET A 197 -1.15 17.50 4.76
CA MET A 197 -0.87 17.60 3.32
C MET A 197 0.60 17.96 3.08
N SER A 198 1.13 18.94 3.81
CA SER A 198 2.55 19.30 3.74
C SER A 198 3.45 18.13 4.13
N LYS A 199 3.08 17.38 5.17
CA LYS A 199 3.80 16.17 5.61
C LYS A 199 3.78 15.08 4.53
N LEU A 200 2.62 14.80 3.91
CA LEU A 200 2.49 13.83 2.82
C LEU A 200 3.40 14.20 1.63
N LEU A 201 3.38 15.47 1.22
CA LEU A 201 4.25 15.94 0.12
C LEU A 201 5.74 15.87 0.48
N GLY A 202 6.10 16.13 1.73
CA GLY A 202 7.46 15.93 2.24
C GLY A 202 7.89 14.47 2.17
N LEU A 203 7.04 13.54 2.62
CA LEU A 203 7.30 12.10 2.52
C LEU A 203 7.42 11.62 1.07
N PHE A 204 6.63 12.16 0.15
CA PHE A 204 6.77 11.88 -1.29
C PHE A 204 8.11 12.33 -1.84
N ASN A 205 8.50 13.58 -1.53
CA ASN A 205 9.80 14.10 -1.94
C ASN A 205 10.94 13.22 -1.44
N ASP A 206 10.91 12.84 -0.18
CA ASP A 206 11.95 12.00 0.43
C ASP A 206 11.96 10.59 -0.17
N LEU A 207 10.79 9.98 -0.39
CA LEU A 207 10.67 8.66 -1.02
C LEU A 207 11.31 8.65 -2.40
N PHE A 208 10.91 9.59 -3.27
CA PHE A 208 11.37 9.60 -4.67
C PHE A 208 12.77 10.21 -4.86
N THR A 209 13.34 10.79 -3.83
CA THR A 209 14.77 11.11 -3.78
C THR A 209 15.62 9.85 -3.55
N GLN A 210 15.11 8.90 -2.77
CA GLN A 210 15.81 7.67 -2.41
C GLN A 210 15.46 6.47 -3.33
N THR A 211 14.27 6.50 -3.96
CA THR A 211 13.70 5.36 -4.68
C THR A 211 13.38 5.74 -6.13
N PRO A 212 13.85 4.99 -7.13
CA PRO A 212 13.53 5.26 -8.53
C PRO A 212 12.04 5.07 -8.81
N LEU A 213 11.50 6.00 -9.61
CA LEU A 213 10.14 5.96 -10.12
C LEU A 213 10.18 5.71 -11.63
N PHE A 214 9.41 4.72 -12.09
CA PHE A 214 9.32 4.34 -13.49
C PHE A 214 7.89 4.49 -14.02
N LEU A 215 7.77 4.95 -15.26
CA LEU A 215 6.58 4.75 -16.07
C LEU A 215 6.74 3.42 -16.83
N LEU A 216 5.84 2.49 -16.56
CA LEU A 216 5.85 1.17 -17.18
C LEU A 216 4.67 1.05 -18.16
N SER A 217 4.96 1.21 -19.45
CA SER A 217 4.08 0.78 -20.53
C SER A 217 4.17 -0.74 -20.63
N CYS A 218 3.04 -1.43 -20.54
CA CYS A 218 3.07 -2.88 -20.57
C CYS A 218 1.86 -3.50 -21.28
N THR A 219 2.14 -4.62 -21.93
CA THR A 219 1.16 -5.59 -22.40
C THR A 219 0.68 -6.46 -21.23
N LYS A 220 -0.15 -7.49 -21.52
CA LYS A 220 -0.56 -8.50 -20.53
C LYS A 220 0.43 -9.66 -20.40
N ASP A 221 1.49 -9.67 -21.22
CA ASP A 221 2.42 -10.77 -21.35
C ASP A 221 3.39 -10.83 -20.16
N VAL A 222 3.95 -12.01 -19.93
CA VAL A 222 4.84 -12.27 -18.78
C VAL A 222 6.15 -11.50 -18.90
N GLU A 223 6.59 -11.19 -20.09
CA GLU A 223 7.80 -10.43 -20.41
C GLU A 223 7.78 -9.01 -19.82
N ALA A 224 6.59 -8.43 -19.58
CA ALA A 224 6.45 -7.16 -18.90
C ALA A 224 7.11 -7.16 -17.51
N ALA A 225 7.09 -8.29 -16.82
CA ALA A 225 7.73 -8.45 -15.52
C ALA A 225 9.26 -8.41 -15.61
N GLN A 226 9.83 -9.04 -16.66
CA GLN A 226 11.27 -8.99 -16.92
C GLN A 226 11.73 -7.57 -17.25
N VAL A 227 11.02 -6.86 -18.13
CA VAL A 227 11.33 -5.46 -18.48
C VAL A 227 11.32 -4.56 -17.25
N ALA A 228 10.34 -4.73 -16.35
CA ALA A 228 10.29 -3.97 -15.11
C ALA A 228 11.49 -4.29 -14.20
N PHE A 229 11.86 -5.54 -14.07
CA PHE A 229 13.01 -5.95 -13.24
C PHE A 229 14.34 -5.43 -13.81
N ASP A 230 14.58 -5.57 -15.11
CA ASP A 230 15.81 -5.14 -15.78
C ASP A 230 16.01 -3.62 -15.67
N ALA A 231 14.95 -2.82 -15.77
CA ALA A 231 15.02 -1.36 -15.61
C ALA A 231 15.61 -0.92 -14.26
N VAL A 232 15.38 -1.68 -13.20
CA VAL A 232 15.96 -1.38 -11.87
C VAL A 232 17.44 -1.75 -11.83
N LEU A 233 17.84 -2.82 -12.51
CA LEU A 233 19.25 -3.21 -12.58
C LEU A 233 20.07 -2.17 -13.36
N GLU A 234 19.55 -1.69 -14.46
CA GLU A 234 20.18 -0.65 -15.31
C GLU A 234 20.27 0.71 -14.57
N ALA A 235 19.29 1.04 -13.73
CA ALA A 235 19.30 2.29 -12.97
C ALA A 235 20.34 2.33 -11.83
N ARG A 236 21.04 1.23 -11.55
CA ARG A 236 22.13 1.13 -10.56
C ARG A 236 23.51 1.45 -11.17
N CYS A 237 23.62 1.47 -12.49
CA CYS A 237 24.83 1.82 -13.21
C CYS A 237 24.87 3.31 -13.52
#